data_9eb3b3700d6fc9aa2cedc25f2b1664ce
#
_entry.id   9eb3b3700d6fc9aa2cedc25f2b1664ce
#
_cell.length_a   1.000
_cell.length_b   1.000
_cell.length_c   1.000
_cell.angle_alpha   90.00
_cell.angle_beta   90.00
_cell.angle_gamma   90.00
#
_symmetry.space_group_name_H-M   'P 1'
#
loop_
_entity.id
_entity.type
_entity.pdbx_description
1 polymer ?
#
loop_
_entity_poly.entity_id
_entity_poly.type
_entity_poly.pdbx_seq_one_letter_code
_entity_poly.pdbx_strand_id
1 'polypeptide(L)'
;MSAWVFALGWLVLREYRPGPDGEAAAATTVRLPPTTTFYALQSGDAQVGFRSVSTDTLANGIRVTSRFDADVPVPVVPRRVLITTEAQYDRQLRLVGFTTSVSGEAGQQSLAATVREDTMLSVVVSGRGQPRPDTVEVRVPAGVLLPDAVPI
;
A
#
# COMPACT_ATOMS: atom_id res chain seq x y z
N MET A 1 23.02 3.61 -2.22
CA MET A 1 21.75 2.85 -2.30
C MET A 1 20.65 3.35 -1.37
N SER A 2 20.88 4.42 -0.62
CA SER A 2 19.95 4.89 0.44
C SER A 2 18.86 5.89 0.00
N ALA A 3 18.95 6.44 -1.22
CA ALA A 3 18.05 7.51 -1.66
C ALA A 3 16.59 7.08 -1.88
N TRP A 4 16.37 5.82 -2.30
CA TRP A 4 15.03 5.30 -2.57
C TRP A 4 14.23 4.99 -1.29
N VAL A 5 14.90 4.50 -0.26
CA VAL A 5 14.25 4.24 1.05
C VAL A 5 13.85 5.57 1.70
N PHE A 6 14.67 6.61 1.56
CA PHE A 6 14.34 7.97 2.01
C PHE A 6 13.17 8.57 1.22
N ALA A 7 13.12 8.37 -0.10
CA ALA A 7 12.03 8.88 -0.92
C ALA A 7 10.68 8.21 -0.61
N LEU A 8 10.66 6.89 -0.39
CA LEU A 8 9.46 6.15 0.03
C LEU A 8 9.03 6.53 1.45
N GLY A 9 9.97 6.61 2.39
CA GLY A 9 9.67 7.04 3.76
C GLY A 9 9.15 8.48 3.81
N TRP A 10 9.71 9.39 3.00
CA TRP A 10 9.26 10.78 2.92
C TRP A 10 7.89 10.90 2.25
N LEU A 11 7.59 10.08 1.22
CA LEU A 11 6.29 10.04 0.55
C LEU A 11 5.19 9.60 1.54
N VAL A 12 5.44 8.53 2.29
CA VAL A 12 4.53 8.04 3.33
C VAL A 12 4.30 9.10 4.41
N LEU A 13 5.35 9.77 4.88
CA LEU A 13 5.25 10.83 5.90
C LEU A 13 4.57 12.11 5.37
N ARG A 14 4.71 12.42 4.08
CA ARG A 14 4.10 13.61 3.48
C ARG A 14 2.59 13.43 3.26
N GLU A 15 2.14 12.24 2.88
CA GLU A 15 0.72 11.95 2.69
C GLU A 15 0.00 11.66 4.02
N TYR A 16 0.76 11.30 5.07
CA TYR A 16 0.23 11.01 6.38
C TYR A 16 0.14 12.28 7.24
N ARG A 17 -0.85 13.15 6.96
CA ARG A 17 -1.36 14.11 7.94
C ARG A 17 -2.61 13.50 8.58
N PRO A 18 -2.57 13.08 9.87
CA PRO A 18 -3.78 12.72 10.58
C PRO A 18 -4.68 13.96 10.60
N GLY A 19 -5.87 13.83 10.02
CA GLY A 19 -6.92 14.84 10.19
C GLY A 19 -7.31 14.92 11.67
N PRO A 20 -7.82 16.07 12.16
CA PRO A 20 -8.15 16.26 13.56
C PRO A 20 -9.32 15.39 14.07
N ASP A 21 -9.99 14.64 13.19
CA ASP A 21 -11.25 13.94 13.50
C ASP A 21 -11.09 12.42 13.55
N GLY A 22 -9.93 11.91 13.94
CA GLY A 22 -9.68 10.47 14.15
C GLY A 22 -10.38 9.89 15.38
N GLU A 23 -11.62 10.27 15.67
CA GLU A 23 -12.44 9.55 16.64
C GLU A 23 -12.81 8.18 16.09
N ALA A 24 -12.33 7.16 16.80
CA ALA A 24 -12.57 5.78 16.52
C ALA A 24 -14.07 5.51 16.37
N ALA A 25 -14.54 5.26 15.16
CA ALA A 25 -15.86 4.73 14.92
C ALA A 25 -16.00 3.42 15.73
N ALA A 26 -16.97 3.39 16.64
CA ALA A 26 -17.25 2.27 17.51
C ALA A 26 -17.32 0.97 16.69
N ALA A 27 -16.65 -0.07 17.19
CA ALA A 27 -16.44 -1.36 16.55
C ALA A 27 -17.77 -2.11 16.31
N THR A 28 -18.48 -1.69 15.29
CA THR A 28 -19.53 -2.50 14.68
C THR A 28 -18.81 -3.47 13.73
N THR A 29 -19.09 -4.76 13.83
CA THR A 29 -18.50 -5.76 12.93
C THR A 29 -18.96 -5.47 11.50
N VAL A 30 -18.15 -4.70 10.77
CA VAL A 30 -18.45 -4.27 9.41
C VAL A 30 -18.26 -5.48 8.48
N ARG A 31 -19.36 -6.04 7.98
CA ARG A 31 -19.32 -6.96 6.85
C ARG A 31 -19.47 -6.14 5.57
N LEU A 32 -18.37 -5.90 4.89
CA LEU A 32 -18.40 -5.29 3.58
C LEU A 32 -18.65 -6.39 2.53
N PRO A 33 -19.58 -6.20 1.59
CA PRO A 33 -19.69 -7.11 0.46
C PRO A 33 -18.37 -7.04 -0.34
N PRO A 34 -17.93 -8.15 -0.95
CA PRO A 34 -16.80 -8.12 -1.87
C PRO A 34 -17.05 -7.08 -2.96
N THR A 35 -16.17 -6.11 -3.07
CA THR A 35 -16.33 -4.99 -3.99
C THR A 35 -15.02 -4.78 -4.73
N THR A 36 -15.12 -4.51 -6.03
CA THR A 36 -13.97 -4.10 -6.84
C THR A 36 -14.32 -2.81 -7.57
N THR A 37 -13.49 -1.80 -7.40
CA THR A 37 -13.61 -0.51 -8.06
C THR A 37 -12.43 -0.32 -9.03
N PHE A 38 -12.71 0.21 -10.22
CA PHE A 38 -11.72 0.49 -11.24
C PHE A 38 -11.62 2.00 -11.49
N TYR A 39 -10.39 2.48 -11.64
CA TYR A 39 -10.07 3.87 -11.94
C TYR A 39 -9.21 3.92 -13.20
N ALA A 40 -9.56 4.76 -14.15
CA ALA A 40 -8.68 5.10 -15.26
C ALA A 40 -7.65 6.14 -14.79
N LEU A 41 -6.40 5.92 -15.14
CA LEU A 41 -5.31 6.85 -14.86
C LEU A 41 -5.06 7.68 -16.11
N GLN A 42 -5.09 9.01 -15.96
CA GLN A 42 -4.90 9.95 -17.05
C GLN A 42 -3.69 10.84 -16.81
N SER A 43 -3.00 11.18 -17.89
CA SER A 43 -1.96 12.20 -17.93
C SER A 43 -2.28 13.16 -19.07
N GLY A 44 -2.75 14.36 -18.73
CA GLY A 44 -3.41 15.23 -19.71
C GLY A 44 -4.67 14.56 -20.26
N ASP A 45 -4.79 14.50 -21.58
CA ASP A 45 -5.93 13.89 -22.28
C ASP A 45 -5.71 12.38 -22.61
N ALA A 46 -4.56 11.81 -22.27
CA ALA A 46 -4.22 10.42 -22.55
C ALA A 46 -4.44 9.52 -21.35
N GLN A 47 -5.13 8.38 -21.55
CA GLN A 47 -5.17 7.33 -20.55
C GLN A 47 -3.82 6.61 -20.53
N VAL A 48 -3.13 6.63 -19.40
CA VAL A 48 -1.81 6.04 -19.20
C VAL A 48 -1.86 4.71 -18.45
N GLY A 49 -3.02 4.34 -17.93
CA GLY A 49 -3.15 3.08 -17.19
C GLY A 49 -4.48 2.94 -16.47
N PHE A 50 -4.50 2.03 -15.51
CA PHE A 50 -5.64 1.82 -14.62
C PHE A 50 -5.20 1.44 -13.21
N ARG A 51 -6.09 1.68 -12.25
CA ARG A 51 -5.99 1.18 -10.89
C ARG A 51 -7.25 0.40 -10.56
N SER A 52 -7.11 -0.71 -9.87
CA SER A 52 -8.25 -1.41 -9.25
C SER A 52 -8.02 -1.54 -7.76
N VAL A 53 -9.11 -1.44 -7.01
CA VAL A 53 -9.11 -1.68 -5.55
C VAL A 53 -10.23 -2.69 -5.29
N SER A 54 -9.88 -3.81 -4.68
CA SER A 54 -10.84 -4.82 -4.24
C SER A 54 -10.78 -5.01 -2.74
N THR A 55 -11.96 -5.22 -2.15
CA THR A 55 -12.12 -5.46 -0.72
C THR A 55 -12.82 -6.79 -0.51
N ASP A 56 -12.21 -7.65 0.29
CA ASP A 56 -12.76 -8.96 0.67
C ASP A 56 -12.89 -9.05 2.19
N THR A 57 -14.04 -9.56 2.66
CA THR A 57 -14.24 -9.85 4.07
C THR A 57 -13.70 -11.23 4.40
N LEU A 58 -12.77 -11.29 5.33
CA LEU A 58 -12.20 -12.53 5.86
C LEU A 58 -12.86 -12.92 7.19
N ALA A 59 -12.61 -14.16 7.65
CA ALA A 59 -13.12 -14.62 8.95
C ALA A 59 -12.67 -13.74 10.12
N ASN A 60 -11.47 -13.16 10.03
CA ASN A 60 -10.83 -12.37 11.11
C ASN A 60 -10.65 -10.89 10.75
N GLY A 61 -11.25 -10.39 9.67
CA GLY A 61 -11.08 -8.99 9.29
C GLY A 61 -11.34 -8.71 7.82
N ILE A 62 -10.59 -7.82 7.23
CA ILE A 62 -10.76 -7.36 5.85
C ILE A 62 -9.41 -7.42 5.13
N ARG A 63 -9.46 -7.85 3.87
CA ARG A 63 -8.34 -7.74 2.94
C ARG A 63 -8.68 -6.69 1.90
N VAL A 64 -7.74 -5.77 1.68
CA VAL A 64 -7.80 -4.79 0.59
C VAL A 64 -6.66 -5.07 -0.36
N THR A 65 -6.99 -5.29 -1.63
CA THR A 65 -6.00 -5.49 -2.71
C THR A 65 -6.09 -4.32 -3.67
N SER A 66 -4.99 -3.59 -3.84
CA SER A 66 -4.85 -2.51 -4.81
C SER A 66 -3.87 -2.93 -5.90
N ARG A 67 -4.27 -2.74 -7.16
CA ARG A 67 -3.41 -2.98 -8.32
C ARG A 67 -3.36 -1.72 -9.16
N PHE A 68 -2.16 -1.25 -9.38
CA PHE A 68 -1.83 -0.12 -10.25
C PHE A 68 -1.04 -0.64 -11.45
N ASP A 69 -1.49 -0.34 -12.66
CA ASP A 69 -0.85 -0.76 -13.90
C ASP A 69 -0.84 0.45 -14.84
N ALA A 70 0.31 1.05 -15.05
CA ALA A 70 0.42 2.26 -15.83
C ALA A 70 1.76 2.39 -16.57
N ASP A 71 1.70 3.12 -17.66
CA ASP A 71 2.87 3.59 -18.38
C ASP A 71 3.35 4.91 -17.76
N VAL A 72 4.48 4.86 -17.05
CA VAL A 72 5.05 6.04 -16.41
C VAL A 72 5.90 6.81 -17.42
N PRO A 73 5.57 8.07 -17.72
CA PRO A 73 6.37 8.88 -18.63
C PRO A 73 7.74 9.15 -18.00
N VAL A 74 8.78 8.59 -18.59
CA VAL A 74 10.17 8.93 -18.32
C VAL A 74 10.80 9.56 -19.56
N PRO A 75 11.81 10.43 -19.42
CA PRO A 75 12.28 11.28 -20.52
C PRO A 75 12.73 10.57 -21.78
N VAL A 76 13.01 9.26 -21.74
CA VAL A 76 13.57 8.54 -22.89
C VAL A 76 12.57 7.53 -23.49
N VAL A 77 11.91 6.72 -22.66
CA VAL A 77 10.91 5.73 -23.09
C VAL A 77 9.89 5.51 -21.98
N PRO A 78 8.58 5.55 -22.27
CA PRO A 78 7.57 5.18 -21.28
C PRO A 78 7.82 3.79 -20.74
N ARG A 79 7.78 3.64 -19.43
CA ARG A 79 8.00 2.34 -18.78
C ARG A 79 6.73 1.87 -18.09
N ARG A 80 6.32 0.66 -18.43
CA ARG A 80 5.21 0.03 -17.75
C ARG A 80 5.62 -0.39 -16.34
N VAL A 81 4.81 0.02 -15.37
CA VAL A 81 4.99 -0.29 -13.96
C VAL A 81 3.72 -0.95 -13.45
N LEU A 82 3.87 -2.11 -12.83
CA LEU A 82 2.81 -2.80 -12.13
C LEU A 82 3.14 -2.78 -10.64
N ILE A 83 2.23 -2.18 -9.84
CA ILE A 83 2.30 -2.21 -8.38
C ILE A 83 1.08 -2.98 -7.87
N THR A 84 1.32 -3.96 -7.02
CA THR A 84 0.26 -4.69 -6.34
C THR A 84 0.49 -4.56 -4.84
N THR A 85 -0.51 -4.07 -4.12
CA THR A 85 -0.50 -3.97 -2.66
C THR A 85 -1.64 -4.80 -2.11
N GLU A 86 -1.35 -5.67 -1.15
CA GLU A 86 -2.34 -6.41 -0.37
C GLU A 86 -2.18 -6.00 1.09
N ALA A 87 -3.23 -5.43 1.69
CA ALA A 87 -3.28 -5.03 3.09
C ALA A 87 -4.32 -5.85 3.84
N GLN A 88 -4.01 -6.23 5.06
CA GLN A 88 -4.90 -6.96 5.95
C GLN A 88 -5.21 -6.13 7.19
N TYR A 89 -6.48 -6.06 7.53
CA TYR A 89 -7.01 -5.36 8.68
C TYR A 89 -7.77 -6.32 9.57
N ASP A 90 -7.70 -6.14 10.88
CA ASP A 90 -8.51 -6.87 11.83
C ASP A 90 -9.99 -6.42 11.81
N ARG A 91 -10.81 -7.02 12.69
CA ARG A 91 -12.23 -6.66 12.80
C ARG A 91 -12.48 -5.24 13.31
N GLN A 92 -11.50 -4.62 13.94
CA GLN A 92 -11.52 -3.22 14.39
C GLN A 92 -10.94 -2.27 13.35
N LEU A 93 -10.69 -2.75 12.12
CA LEU A 93 -10.07 -1.98 11.03
C LEU A 93 -8.65 -1.50 11.35
N ARG A 94 -7.94 -2.15 12.27
CA ARG A 94 -6.54 -1.87 12.53
C ARG A 94 -5.68 -2.66 11.55
N LEU A 95 -4.66 -2.02 11.01
CA LEU A 95 -3.73 -2.67 10.09
C LEU A 95 -2.98 -3.80 10.82
N VAL A 96 -3.02 -5.00 10.25
CA VAL A 96 -2.25 -6.17 10.70
C VAL A 96 -0.93 -6.25 9.95
N GLY A 97 -0.96 -5.97 8.66
CA GLY A 97 0.21 -5.98 7.80
C GLY A 97 -0.15 -5.74 6.35
N PHE A 98 0.86 -5.55 5.53
CA PHE A 98 0.68 -5.42 4.09
C PHE A 98 1.89 -5.95 3.32
N THR A 99 1.65 -6.29 2.07
CA THR A 99 2.70 -6.66 1.11
C THR A 99 2.53 -5.80 -0.14
N THR A 100 3.62 -5.19 -0.61
CA THR A 100 3.65 -4.46 -1.87
C THR A 100 4.67 -5.09 -2.78
N SER A 101 4.29 -5.37 -4.02
CA SER A 101 5.21 -5.79 -5.08
C SER A 101 5.20 -4.76 -6.20
N VAL A 102 6.38 -4.43 -6.67
CA VAL A 102 6.60 -3.53 -7.83
C VAL A 102 7.30 -4.33 -8.90
N SER A 103 6.72 -4.39 -10.07
CA SER A 103 7.29 -5.05 -11.25
C SER A 103 7.41 -4.06 -12.39
N GLY A 104 8.52 -4.12 -13.11
CA GLY A 104 8.80 -3.29 -14.26
C GLY A 104 10.03 -3.81 -15.01
N GLU A 105 10.51 -3.08 -16.00
CA GLU A 105 11.69 -3.47 -16.78
C GLU A 105 12.96 -3.64 -15.93
N ALA A 106 13.07 -2.89 -14.83
CA ALA A 106 14.20 -3.00 -13.89
C ALA A 106 14.16 -4.26 -13.04
N GLY A 107 13.10 -5.08 -13.14
CA GLY A 107 12.89 -6.29 -12.38
C GLY A 107 11.74 -6.18 -11.38
N GLN A 108 11.74 -7.08 -10.41
CA GLN A 108 10.72 -7.14 -9.37
C GLN A 108 11.33 -6.84 -8.01
N GLN A 109 10.63 -6.04 -7.24
CA GLN A 109 10.91 -5.75 -5.85
C GLN A 109 9.67 -6.04 -5.01
N SER A 110 9.84 -6.46 -3.77
CA SER A 110 8.74 -6.65 -2.84
C SER A 110 9.10 -6.09 -1.47
N LEU A 111 8.06 -5.62 -0.79
CA LEU A 111 8.10 -5.11 0.56
C LEU A 111 6.99 -5.81 1.33
N ALA A 112 7.32 -6.42 2.45
CA ALA A 112 6.35 -6.99 3.38
C ALA A 112 6.47 -6.26 4.72
N ALA A 113 5.34 -5.86 5.28
CA ALA A 113 5.29 -5.17 6.55
C ALA A 113 4.28 -5.84 7.48
N THR A 114 4.66 -6.00 8.74
CA THR A 114 3.80 -6.58 9.79
C THR A 114 3.78 -5.65 10.99
N VAL A 115 2.59 -5.37 11.50
CA VAL A 115 2.42 -4.58 12.71
C VAL A 115 2.72 -5.44 13.92
N ARG A 116 3.60 -4.96 14.79
CA ARG A 116 3.93 -5.55 16.09
C ARG A 116 3.59 -4.56 17.19
N GLU A 117 3.05 -5.05 18.29
CA GLU A 117 2.77 -4.23 19.49
C GLU A 117 1.95 -2.96 19.19
N ASP A 118 1.00 -3.04 18.23
CA ASP A 118 0.10 -1.96 17.80
C ASP A 118 0.77 -0.67 17.29
N THR A 119 2.08 -0.51 17.48
CA THR A 119 2.80 0.73 17.15
C THR A 119 4.14 0.51 16.45
N MET A 120 4.56 -0.73 16.28
CA MET A 120 5.81 -1.07 15.59
C MET A 120 5.52 -1.76 14.27
N LEU A 121 6.04 -1.23 13.18
CA LEU A 121 5.98 -1.83 11.85
C LEU A 121 7.34 -2.46 11.53
N SER A 122 7.36 -3.78 11.42
CA SER A 122 8.53 -4.51 10.92
C SER A 122 8.41 -4.64 9.41
N VAL A 123 9.33 -4.00 8.69
CA VAL A 123 9.34 -3.93 7.22
C VAL A 123 10.49 -4.75 6.69
N VAL A 124 10.19 -5.69 5.82
CA VAL A 124 11.17 -6.53 5.11
C VAL A 124 11.16 -6.15 3.64
N VAL A 125 12.30 -5.72 3.12
CA VAL A 125 12.49 -5.37 1.72
C VAL A 125 13.29 -6.44 1.03
N SER A 126 12.80 -6.93 -0.10
CA SER A 126 13.50 -7.89 -0.95
C SER A 126 13.44 -7.46 -2.41
N GLY A 127 14.52 -7.71 -3.14
CA GLY A 127 14.61 -7.31 -4.55
C GLY A 127 15.71 -8.06 -5.29
N ARG A 128 15.68 -7.93 -6.62
CA ARG A 128 16.65 -8.57 -7.49
C ARG A 128 18.06 -8.05 -7.17
N GLY A 129 18.99 -8.96 -6.88
CA GLY A 129 20.38 -8.62 -6.56
C GLY A 129 20.65 -8.35 -5.08
N GLN A 130 19.65 -8.46 -4.21
CA GLN A 130 19.86 -8.47 -2.77
C GLN A 130 20.01 -9.91 -2.26
N PRO A 131 21.20 -10.32 -1.77
CA PRO A 131 21.43 -11.69 -1.28
C PRO A 131 20.71 -11.98 0.04
N ARG A 132 20.28 -10.94 0.74
CA ARG A 132 19.49 -11.03 1.98
C ARG A 132 18.44 -9.93 2.02
N PRO A 133 17.23 -10.24 2.52
CA PRO A 133 16.23 -9.23 2.78
C PRO A 133 16.75 -8.26 3.86
N ASP A 134 16.48 -6.98 3.64
CA ASP A 134 16.77 -5.94 4.62
C ASP A 134 15.53 -5.73 5.51
N THR A 135 15.74 -5.66 6.82
CA THR A 135 14.65 -5.51 7.80
C THR A 135 14.82 -4.19 8.54
N VAL A 136 13.77 -3.38 8.51
CA VAL A 136 13.72 -2.09 9.20
C VAL A 136 12.51 -2.07 10.13
N GLU A 137 12.69 -1.58 11.35
CA GLU A 137 11.59 -1.35 12.28
C GLU A 137 11.27 0.14 12.32
N VAL A 138 9.98 0.47 12.12
CA VAL A 138 9.48 1.84 12.12
C VAL A 138 8.35 1.96 13.14
N ARG A 139 8.44 2.98 14.01
CA ARG A 139 7.34 3.30 14.91
C ARG A 139 6.25 4.04 14.14
N VAL A 140 5.02 3.54 14.25
CA VAL A 140 3.84 4.13 13.61
C VAL A 140 2.79 4.47 14.66
N PRO A 141 1.99 5.53 14.47
CA PRO A 141 0.86 5.81 15.34
C PRO A 141 -0.15 4.65 15.33
N ALA A 142 -0.82 4.42 16.47
CA ALA A 142 -1.91 3.45 16.52
C ALA A 142 -3.04 3.84 15.56
N GLY A 143 -3.63 2.86 14.88
CA GLY A 143 -4.76 3.09 13.96
C GLY A 143 -4.37 3.57 12.56
N VAL A 144 -3.13 3.34 12.13
CA VAL A 144 -2.69 3.66 10.76
C VAL A 144 -3.55 2.93 9.74
N LEU A 145 -4.17 3.68 8.83
CA LEU A 145 -4.81 3.18 7.62
C LEU A 145 -3.89 3.46 6.43
N LEU A 146 -3.69 2.48 5.56
CA LEU A 146 -3.03 2.76 4.29
C LEU A 146 -3.96 3.61 3.41
N PRO A 147 -3.43 4.54 2.59
CA PRO A 147 -4.22 5.42 1.73
C PRO A 147 -5.22 4.67 0.84
N ASP A 148 -4.87 3.44 0.45
CA ASP A 148 -5.68 2.58 -0.41
C ASP A 148 -6.88 1.92 0.30
N ALA A 149 -6.96 2.02 1.61
CA ALA A 149 -8.02 1.42 2.40
C ALA A 149 -9.22 2.38 2.64
N VAL A 150 -9.09 3.64 2.26
CA VAL A 150 -10.16 4.63 2.37
C VAL A 150 -10.92 4.63 1.04
N PRO A 151 -12.16 4.09 0.98
CA PRO A 151 -13.02 4.32 -0.18
C PRO A 151 -13.35 5.81 -0.23
N ILE A 152 -13.03 6.45 -1.32
CA ILE A 152 -13.43 7.82 -1.64
C ILE A 152 -14.85 7.81 -2.16
#